data_30b81ee0169a7a382a939cd7e10df212
#
_entry.id   30b81ee0169a7a382a939cd7e10df212
#
_cell.length_a   1.000
_cell.length_b   1.000
_cell.length_c   1.000
_cell.angle_alpha   90.00
_cell.angle_beta   90.00
_cell.angle_gamma   90.00
#
_symmetry.space_group_name_H-M   'P 1'
#
loop_
_entity.id
_entity.type
_entity.pdbx_description
1 polymer ?
#
loop_
_entity_poly.entity_id
_entity_poly.type
_entity_poly.pdbx_seq_one_letter_code
_entity_poly.pdbx_strand_id
1 'polypeptide(L)'
;MTKAEAIALEEYRRAHVPLYNDQKLKLGVFGINCSYGLNISHAPTTYKVSWEHTSAIVKRADAMGFELALPVARWRGFGGTTDFNGESFETYTWAAGLAQATKNIMVAATSHVPTVHPIVAAKQAVTIDHISNGRFALNLVMGWFTPEMEMFHGSQR
;
A
#
# COMPACT_ATOMS: atom_id res chain seq x y z
N MET A 1 13.95 -10.58 -23.78
CA MET A 1 13.23 -9.34 -24.15
C MET A 1 14.02 -8.64 -25.24
N THR A 2 13.44 -8.45 -26.39
CA THR A 2 14.03 -7.73 -27.53
C THR A 2 13.98 -6.21 -27.27
N LYS A 3 14.76 -5.43 -28.05
CA LYS A 3 14.72 -3.95 -27.95
C LYS A 3 13.32 -3.39 -28.27
N ALA A 4 12.60 -4.00 -29.20
CA ALA A 4 11.23 -3.59 -29.55
C ALA A 4 10.24 -3.85 -28.42
N GLU A 5 10.32 -5.02 -27.77
CA GLU A 5 9.50 -5.34 -26.59
C GLU A 5 9.78 -4.39 -25.41
N ALA A 6 11.04 -3.99 -25.22
CA ALA A 6 11.41 -3.04 -24.17
C ALA A 6 10.82 -1.63 -24.41
N ILE A 7 10.84 -1.16 -25.67
CA ILE A 7 10.23 0.11 -26.06
C ILE A 7 8.72 0.07 -25.86
N ALA A 8 8.05 -0.97 -26.34
CA ALA A 8 6.61 -1.13 -26.17
C ALA A 8 6.18 -1.18 -24.70
N LEU A 9 6.98 -1.84 -23.83
CA LEU A 9 6.74 -1.88 -22.40
C LEU A 9 6.89 -0.49 -21.76
N GLU A 10 7.89 0.27 -22.16
CA GLU A 10 8.09 1.64 -21.65
C GLU A 10 6.96 2.58 -22.07
N GLU A 11 6.51 2.51 -23.32
CA GLU A 11 5.37 3.26 -23.82
C GLU A 11 4.09 2.88 -23.07
N TYR A 12 3.85 1.59 -22.85
CA TYR A 12 2.71 1.11 -22.06
C TYR A 12 2.74 1.67 -20.64
N ARG A 13 3.89 1.59 -19.96
CA ARG A 13 4.05 2.12 -18.60
C ARG A 13 3.75 3.61 -18.52
N ARG A 14 4.27 4.41 -19.44
CA ARG A 14 4.02 5.86 -19.49
C ARG A 14 2.54 6.19 -19.69
N ALA A 15 1.86 5.39 -20.50
CA ALA A 15 0.44 5.60 -20.80
C ALA A 15 -0.50 5.13 -19.67
N HIS A 16 -0.14 4.10 -18.92
CA HIS A 16 -1.08 3.40 -18.03
C HIS A 16 -0.67 3.39 -16.55
N VAL A 17 0.59 3.69 -16.23
CA VAL A 17 1.12 3.62 -14.86
C VAL A 17 1.48 5.02 -14.38
N PRO A 18 0.71 5.62 -13.45
CA PRO A 18 0.85 7.03 -13.08
C PRO A 18 2.26 7.44 -12.61
N LEU A 19 3.01 6.54 -11.96
CA LEU A 19 4.38 6.83 -11.53
C LEU A 19 5.36 7.05 -12.69
N TYR A 20 5.01 6.60 -13.90
CA TYR A 20 5.85 6.76 -15.11
C TYR A 20 5.40 7.88 -16.04
N ASN A 21 4.37 8.65 -15.66
CA ASN A 21 3.97 9.83 -16.42
C ASN A 21 5.04 10.95 -16.34
N ASP A 22 4.92 11.98 -17.17
CA ASP A 22 5.93 13.05 -17.28
C ASP A 22 5.88 14.08 -16.14
N GLN A 23 4.96 13.96 -15.18
CA GLN A 23 4.91 14.86 -14.04
C GLN A 23 6.13 14.65 -13.13
N LYS A 24 6.84 15.73 -12.81
CA LYS A 24 8.03 15.68 -11.99
C LYS A 24 7.74 15.41 -10.51
N LEU A 25 6.61 15.91 -10.01
CA LEU A 25 6.14 15.67 -8.64
C LEU A 25 5.06 14.59 -8.66
N LYS A 26 5.24 13.56 -7.86
CA LYS A 26 4.26 12.50 -7.66
C LYS A 26 3.58 12.68 -6.32
N LEU A 27 2.27 12.66 -6.31
CA LEU A 27 1.47 12.78 -5.10
C LEU A 27 0.89 11.42 -4.70
N GLY A 28 0.87 11.13 -3.42
CA GLY A 28 0.30 9.91 -2.88
C GLY A 28 -0.43 10.12 -1.57
N VAL A 29 -1.30 9.19 -1.23
CA VAL A 29 -1.90 9.08 0.09
C VAL A 29 -1.22 7.94 0.85
N PHE A 30 -0.89 8.17 2.13
CA PHE A 30 -0.13 7.23 2.94
C PHE A 30 -0.78 6.99 4.30
N GLY A 31 -0.75 5.75 4.79
CA GLY A 31 -1.16 5.39 6.15
C GLY A 31 -2.67 5.41 6.39
N ILE A 32 -3.49 5.40 5.35
CA ILE A 32 -4.95 5.44 5.44
C ILE A 32 -5.59 4.05 5.65
N ASN A 33 -4.79 3.05 5.91
CA ASN A 33 -5.23 1.68 6.21
C ASN A 33 -5.18 1.35 7.71
N CYS A 34 -4.80 2.29 8.57
CA CYS A 34 -4.65 2.04 10.00
C CYS A 34 -5.19 3.18 10.85
N SER A 35 -5.53 2.88 12.11
CA SER A 35 -6.07 3.84 13.06
C SER A 35 -5.13 5.02 13.29
N TYR A 36 -5.71 6.20 13.42
CA TYR A 36 -5.02 7.50 13.52
C TYR A 36 -4.15 7.86 12.30
N GLY A 37 -4.12 7.03 11.24
CA GLY A 37 -3.24 7.25 10.10
C GLY A 37 -1.78 7.37 10.55
N LEU A 38 -1.17 8.53 10.38
CA LEU A 38 0.19 8.85 10.87
C LEU A 38 0.18 9.86 12.04
N ASN A 39 -0.96 10.04 12.69
CA ASN A 39 -1.12 11.03 13.76
C ASN A 39 -0.95 10.37 15.14
N ILE A 40 0.11 10.74 15.86
CA ILE A 40 0.39 10.29 17.23
C ILE A 40 -0.12 11.38 18.19
N SER A 41 -1.43 11.53 18.28
CA SER A 41 -2.04 12.60 19.06
C SER A 41 -3.44 12.21 19.52
N HIS A 42 -3.87 12.76 20.68
CA HIS A 42 -5.25 12.68 21.14
C HIS A 42 -6.17 13.76 20.51
N ALA A 43 -5.66 14.54 19.57
CA ALA A 43 -6.49 15.50 18.85
C ALA A 43 -7.64 14.78 18.13
N PRO A 44 -8.84 15.36 18.10
CA PRO A 44 -9.97 14.79 17.37
C PRO A 44 -9.58 14.55 15.91
N THR A 45 -9.84 13.34 15.41
CA THR A 45 -9.65 13.00 14.01
C THR A 45 -10.94 12.46 13.42
N THR A 46 -11.18 12.77 12.16
CA THR A 46 -12.30 12.22 11.38
C THR A 46 -11.95 10.87 10.76
N TYR A 47 -10.68 10.46 10.81
CA TYR A 47 -10.25 9.21 10.23
C TYR A 47 -10.74 8.01 11.06
N LYS A 48 -11.36 7.05 10.37
CA LYS A 48 -11.81 5.78 10.96
C LYS A 48 -11.31 4.61 10.13
N VAL A 49 -10.87 3.54 10.80
CA VAL A 49 -10.51 2.29 10.13
C VAL A 49 -11.78 1.56 9.74
N SER A 50 -12.28 1.89 8.56
CA SER A 50 -13.39 1.18 7.93
C SER A 50 -13.12 1.07 6.43
N TRP A 51 -13.62 0.01 5.81
CA TRP A 51 -13.47 -0.16 4.36
C TRP A 51 -14.12 0.99 3.59
N GLU A 52 -15.28 1.42 4.03
CA GLU A 52 -16.00 2.54 3.44
C GLU A 52 -15.13 3.81 3.44
N HIS A 53 -14.56 4.17 4.58
CA HIS A 53 -13.78 5.39 4.75
C HIS A 53 -12.49 5.34 3.94
N THR A 54 -11.68 4.28 4.08
CA THR A 54 -10.40 4.15 3.34
C THR A 54 -10.61 4.12 1.83
N SER A 55 -11.64 3.39 1.35
CA SER A 55 -11.95 3.33 -0.08
C SER A 55 -12.48 4.67 -0.62
N ALA A 56 -13.26 5.42 0.15
CA ALA A 56 -13.72 6.76 -0.23
C ALA A 56 -12.56 7.74 -0.41
N ILE A 57 -11.58 7.71 0.50
CA ILE A 57 -10.37 8.56 0.40
C ILE A 57 -9.57 8.20 -0.86
N VAL A 58 -9.31 6.91 -1.11
CA VAL A 58 -8.52 6.51 -2.29
C VAL A 58 -9.25 6.78 -3.60
N LYS A 59 -10.56 6.55 -3.67
CA LYS A 59 -11.38 6.94 -4.83
C LYS A 59 -11.34 8.44 -5.10
N ARG A 60 -11.33 9.25 -4.03
CA ARG A 60 -11.21 10.70 -4.17
C ARG A 60 -9.82 11.08 -4.68
N ALA A 61 -8.76 10.47 -4.15
CA ALA A 61 -7.38 10.67 -4.61
C ALA A 61 -7.24 10.27 -6.10
N ASP A 62 -7.79 9.12 -6.49
CA ASP A 62 -7.83 8.64 -7.87
C ASP A 62 -8.50 9.67 -8.81
N ALA A 63 -9.67 10.19 -8.42
CA ALA A 63 -10.39 11.20 -9.18
C ALA A 63 -9.66 12.55 -9.26
N MET A 64 -8.80 12.85 -8.30
CA MET A 64 -7.97 14.07 -8.27
C MET A 64 -6.62 13.91 -8.99
N GLY A 65 -6.31 12.72 -9.51
CA GLY A 65 -5.08 12.45 -10.25
C GLY A 65 -3.86 12.19 -9.37
N PHE A 66 -4.04 11.77 -8.12
CA PHE A 66 -2.93 11.28 -7.31
C PHE A 66 -2.36 9.98 -7.90
N GLU A 67 -1.04 9.82 -7.80
CA GLU A 67 -0.35 8.71 -8.44
C GLU A 67 -0.26 7.45 -7.59
N LEU A 68 -0.31 7.55 -6.25
CA LEU A 68 -0.04 6.40 -5.38
C LEU A 68 -0.93 6.37 -4.12
N ALA A 69 -1.44 5.18 -3.80
CA ALA A 69 -1.99 4.84 -2.48
C ALA A 69 -1.07 3.81 -1.81
N LEU A 70 -0.45 4.19 -0.70
CA LEU A 70 0.56 3.39 0.01
C LEU A 70 0.08 3.07 1.43
N PRO A 71 -0.07 1.79 1.81
CA PRO A 71 -0.44 1.39 3.17
C PRO A 71 0.79 1.29 4.09
N VAL A 72 0.54 1.42 5.38
CA VAL A 72 1.48 0.99 6.42
C VAL A 72 1.31 -0.51 6.64
N ALA A 73 2.39 -1.29 6.63
CA ALA A 73 2.34 -2.64 7.17
C ALA A 73 2.35 -2.56 8.70
N ARG A 74 1.29 -3.06 9.32
CA ARG A 74 1.15 -3.07 10.77
C ARG A 74 0.37 -4.29 11.22
N TRP A 75 0.97 -5.07 12.12
CA TRP A 75 0.38 -6.25 12.73
C TRP A 75 0.05 -6.05 14.20
N ARG A 76 0.74 -5.10 14.84
CA ARG A 76 0.55 -4.72 16.23
C ARG A 76 0.75 -3.23 16.40
N GLY A 77 -0.20 -2.55 17.03
CA GLY A 77 -0.09 -1.14 17.38
C GLY A 77 1.07 -0.84 18.33
N PHE A 78 1.44 0.41 18.39
CA PHE A 78 2.54 0.85 19.28
C PHE A 78 2.16 0.83 20.75
N GLY A 79 0.86 0.68 21.08
CA GLY A 79 0.36 0.78 22.45
C GLY A 79 0.37 2.20 22.99
N GLY A 80 0.42 2.31 24.31
CA GLY A 80 0.30 3.59 24.99
C GLY A 80 -1.13 4.14 24.98
N THR A 81 -1.31 5.40 25.34
CA THR A 81 -2.63 6.01 25.48
C THR A 81 -3.34 6.28 24.15
N THR A 82 -2.57 6.39 23.05
CA THR A 82 -3.14 6.60 21.72
C THR A 82 -3.36 5.30 20.95
N ASP A 83 -2.66 4.22 21.33
CA ASP A 83 -2.58 2.97 20.57
C ASP A 83 -2.45 3.19 19.05
N PHE A 84 -1.51 4.06 18.71
CA PHE A 84 -1.23 4.48 17.34
C PHE A 84 -1.03 3.26 16.43
N ASN A 85 -1.79 3.21 15.34
CA ASN A 85 -1.88 2.07 14.42
C ASN A 85 -2.32 0.72 15.08
N GLY A 86 -3.10 0.76 16.16
CA GLY A 86 -3.60 -0.43 16.84
C GLY A 86 -4.56 -1.25 16.00
N GLU A 87 -5.34 -0.60 15.14
CA GLU A 87 -6.20 -1.24 14.15
C GLU A 87 -5.65 -0.98 12.75
N SER A 88 -5.61 -2.02 11.92
CA SER A 88 -5.09 -1.90 10.55
C SER A 88 -5.69 -2.96 9.62
N PHE A 89 -5.82 -2.61 8.34
CA PHE A 89 -6.06 -3.59 7.29
C PHE A 89 -4.77 -4.25 6.84
N GLU A 90 -4.85 -5.56 6.54
CA GLU A 90 -3.76 -6.28 5.89
C GLU A 90 -3.53 -5.71 4.48
N THR A 91 -2.27 -5.47 4.14
CA THR A 91 -1.90 -4.58 3.04
C THR A 91 -2.16 -5.15 1.65
N TYR A 92 -1.98 -6.46 1.43
CA TYR A 92 -2.24 -7.08 0.13
C TYR A 92 -3.75 -7.17 -0.14
N THR A 93 -4.52 -7.60 0.85
CA THR A 93 -5.98 -7.68 0.74
C THR A 93 -6.60 -6.31 0.55
N TRP A 94 -6.09 -5.30 1.28
CA TRP A 94 -6.48 -3.90 1.13
C TRP A 94 -6.18 -3.39 -0.29
N ALA A 95 -4.98 -3.67 -0.81
CA ALA A 95 -4.58 -3.28 -2.16
C ALA A 95 -5.45 -3.94 -3.23
N ALA A 96 -5.78 -5.22 -3.08
CA ALA A 96 -6.67 -5.93 -4.00
C ALA A 96 -8.06 -5.29 -4.09
N GLY A 97 -8.64 -4.94 -2.94
CA GLY A 97 -9.92 -4.25 -2.89
C GLY A 97 -9.89 -2.87 -3.55
N LEU A 98 -8.83 -2.10 -3.32
CA LEU A 98 -8.66 -0.77 -3.92
C LEU A 98 -8.33 -0.85 -5.42
N ALA A 99 -7.58 -1.85 -5.86
CA ALA A 99 -7.31 -2.09 -7.27
C ALA A 99 -8.62 -2.22 -8.08
N GLN A 100 -9.60 -2.92 -7.53
CA GLN A 100 -10.93 -3.07 -8.12
C GLN A 100 -11.77 -1.78 -8.00
N ALA A 101 -11.58 -1.01 -6.94
CA ALA A 101 -12.39 0.17 -6.62
C ALA A 101 -11.93 1.46 -7.32
N THR A 102 -10.75 1.46 -7.96
CA THR A 102 -10.10 2.63 -8.59
C THR A 102 -9.76 2.35 -10.05
N LYS A 103 -9.41 3.40 -10.81
CA LYS A 103 -9.16 3.29 -12.25
C LYS A 103 -7.74 3.67 -12.66
N ASN A 104 -7.13 4.68 -12.04
CA ASN A 104 -5.88 5.29 -12.48
C ASN A 104 -4.78 5.18 -11.43
N ILE A 105 -5.07 5.45 -10.16
CA ILE A 105 -4.09 5.48 -9.08
C ILE A 105 -3.40 4.12 -8.93
N MET A 106 -2.09 4.12 -8.73
CA MET A 106 -1.38 2.92 -8.32
C MET A 106 -1.74 2.56 -6.89
N VAL A 107 -1.96 1.27 -6.65
CA VAL A 107 -2.16 0.72 -5.31
C VAL A 107 -0.94 -0.07 -4.89
N ALA A 108 -0.42 0.21 -3.71
CA ALA A 108 0.71 -0.53 -3.17
C ALA A 108 0.28 -1.49 -2.06
N ALA A 109 1.05 -2.55 -1.87
CA ALA A 109 1.10 -3.28 -0.61
C ALA A 109 2.45 -3.05 0.05
N THR A 110 2.48 -2.96 1.38
CA THR A 110 3.71 -2.95 2.16
C THR A 110 3.91 -4.31 2.81
N SER A 111 5.03 -4.96 2.53
CA SER A 111 5.36 -6.29 3.01
C SER A 111 6.55 -6.27 3.95
N HIS A 112 6.38 -6.80 5.14
CA HIS A 112 7.51 -7.14 6.02
C HIS A 112 8.18 -8.40 5.51
N VAL A 113 9.38 -8.27 4.93
CA VAL A 113 10.13 -9.40 4.33
C VAL A 113 10.26 -10.61 5.27
N PRO A 114 10.51 -10.44 6.59
CA PRO A 114 10.64 -11.59 7.50
C PRO A 114 9.33 -12.33 7.80
N THR A 115 8.15 -11.74 7.52
CA THR A 115 6.86 -12.28 7.95
C THR A 115 6.09 -13.00 6.86
N VAL A 116 6.45 -12.81 5.60
CA VAL A 116 5.74 -13.37 4.45
C VAL A 116 6.69 -14.21 3.60
N HIS A 117 6.32 -15.46 3.34
CA HIS A 117 7.12 -16.30 2.45
C HIS A 117 7.15 -15.69 1.04
N PRO A 118 8.32 -15.57 0.38
CA PRO A 118 8.45 -14.85 -0.90
C PRO A 118 7.57 -15.41 -2.03
N ILE A 119 7.31 -16.72 -2.06
CA ILE A 119 6.40 -17.32 -3.04
C ILE A 119 4.97 -16.84 -2.82
N VAL A 120 4.54 -16.69 -1.55
CA VAL A 120 3.20 -16.19 -1.22
C VAL A 120 3.10 -14.73 -1.62
N ALA A 121 4.08 -13.90 -1.24
CA ALA A 121 4.15 -12.51 -1.62
C ALA A 121 4.10 -12.31 -3.15
N ALA A 122 4.89 -13.08 -3.89
CA ALA A 122 4.91 -13.03 -5.36
C ALA A 122 3.55 -13.42 -5.96
N LYS A 123 2.89 -14.45 -5.41
CA LYS A 123 1.58 -14.90 -5.89
C LYS A 123 0.49 -13.86 -5.64
N GLN A 124 0.50 -13.24 -4.46
CA GLN A 124 -0.41 -12.14 -4.12
C GLN A 124 -0.15 -10.92 -5.02
N ALA A 125 1.12 -10.53 -5.18
CA ALA A 125 1.51 -9.40 -6.01
C ALA A 125 1.03 -9.55 -7.46
N VAL A 126 1.30 -10.69 -8.09
CA VAL A 126 0.84 -10.99 -9.47
C VAL A 126 -0.69 -10.96 -9.56
N THR A 127 -1.40 -11.49 -8.56
CA THR A 127 -2.86 -11.49 -8.57
C THR A 127 -3.41 -10.06 -8.51
N ILE A 128 -2.86 -9.21 -7.64
CA ILE A 128 -3.29 -7.81 -7.52
C ILE A 128 -2.91 -7.03 -8.78
N ASP A 129 -1.76 -7.32 -9.38
CA ASP A 129 -1.34 -6.70 -10.64
C ASP A 129 -2.34 -6.98 -11.77
N HIS A 130 -2.81 -8.21 -11.89
CA HIS A 130 -3.90 -8.56 -12.82
C HIS A 130 -5.20 -7.83 -12.50
N ILE A 131 -5.62 -7.78 -11.22
CA ILE A 131 -6.84 -7.06 -10.81
C ILE A 131 -6.74 -5.57 -11.13
N SER A 132 -5.57 -4.96 -10.93
CA SER A 132 -5.33 -3.54 -11.13
C SER A 132 -5.02 -3.18 -12.59
N ASN A 133 -4.83 -4.16 -13.47
CA ASN A 133 -4.35 -3.96 -14.84
C ASN A 133 -3.01 -3.22 -14.90
N GLY A 134 -2.01 -3.75 -14.16
CA GLY A 134 -0.63 -3.23 -14.14
C GLY A 134 -0.38 -2.03 -13.22
N ARG A 135 -1.33 -1.67 -12.33
CA ARG A 135 -1.22 -0.53 -11.39
C ARG A 135 -0.83 -0.96 -9.97
N PHE A 136 -0.19 -2.11 -9.80
CA PHE A 136 0.26 -2.57 -8.50
C PHE A 136 1.72 -2.21 -8.24
N ALA A 137 2.03 -1.87 -7.00
CA ALA A 137 3.38 -1.67 -6.50
C ALA A 137 3.62 -2.45 -5.21
N LEU A 138 4.83 -2.93 -5.00
CA LEU A 138 5.24 -3.61 -3.79
C LEU A 138 6.31 -2.82 -3.04
N ASN A 139 5.99 -2.39 -1.82
CA ASN A 139 6.92 -1.77 -0.88
C ASN A 139 7.47 -2.85 0.05
N LEU A 140 8.75 -3.14 -0.06
CA LEU A 140 9.43 -4.13 0.76
C LEU A 140 10.11 -3.45 1.94
N VAL A 141 9.78 -3.87 3.15
CA VAL A 141 10.37 -3.36 4.39
C VAL A 141 10.91 -4.50 5.25
N MET A 142 12.00 -4.27 5.96
CA MET A 142 12.60 -5.31 6.81
C MET A 142 11.85 -5.51 8.13
N GLY A 143 11.03 -4.53 8.54
CA GLY A 143 10.46 -4.50 9.88
C GLY A 143 11.47 -4.00 10.91
N TRP A 144 11.02 -3.21 11.87
CA TRP A 144 11.89 -2.63 12.90
C TRP A 144 11.26 -2.67 14.30
N PHE A 145 9.96 -2.89 14.37
CA PHE A 145 9.23 -2.91 15.63
C PHE A 145 9.28 -4.32 16.21
N THR A 146 10.21 -4.55 17.17
CA THR A 146 10.46 -5.86 17.76
C THR A 146 9.20 -6.58 18.25
N PRO A 147 8.25 -5.94 19.00
CA PRO A 147 7.06 -6.63 19.47
C PRO A 147 6.13 -7.12 18.35
N GLU A 148 6.20 -6.51 17.17
CA GLU A 148 5.47 -6.94 15.99
C GLU A 148 6.15 -8.14 15.31
N MET A 149 7.48 -8.10 15.19
CA MET A 149 8.25 -9.18 14.58
C MET A 149 8.21 -10.46 15.42
N GLU A 150 8.19 -10.35 16.75
CA GLU A 150 8.06 -11.47 17.67
C GLU A 150 6.76 -12.27 17.49
N MET A 151 5.68 -11.66 16.96
CA MET A 151 4.44 -12.37 16.65
C MET A 151 4.65 -13.45 15.58
N PHE A 152 5.69 -13.33 14.76
CA PHE A 152 6.02 -14.24 13.66
C PHE A 152 7.23 -15.13 13.96
N HIS A 153 7.54 -15.35 15.25
CA HIS A 153 8.69 -16.14 15.70
C HIS A 153 10.06 -15.62 15.22
N GLY A 154 10.13 -14.33 14.88
CA GLY A 154 11.36 -13.68 14.47
C GLY A 154 11.95 -12.83 15.59
N SER A 155 13.18 -13.13 16.05
CA SER A 155 13.98 -12.10 16.73
C SER A 155 14.56 -11.17 15.67
N GLN A 156 14.47 -9.86 15.85
CA GLN A 156 15.33 -8.95 15.08
C GLN A 156 16.79 -9.30 15.34
N ARG A 157 17.53 -9.63 14.30
CA ARG A 157 18.98 -9.80 14.36
C ARG A 157 19.65 -8.53 13.88
#